data_169c49d987b1dab60af00939a2975a64
#
_entry.id   169c49d987b1dab60af00939a2975a64
#
_cell.length_a   1.000
_cell.length_b   1.000
_cell.length_c   1.000
_cell.angle_alpha   90.00
_cell.angle_beta   90.00
_cell.angle_gamma   90.00
#
_symmetry.space_group_name_H-M   'P 1'
#
loop_
_entity.id
_entity.type
_entity.pdbx_description
1 polymer ?
#
loop_
_entity_poly.entity_id
_entity_poly.type
_entity_poly.pdbx_seq_one_letter_code
_entity_poly.pdbx_strand_id
1 'polypeptide(L)'
;DGADFVSTVDASAGGYNAASSNPWVYVKFTETGLEKVEIDDETALESMDWDLSLRRFILRLNGGSTGASCVGSASFLESTYTDLVSVPDGLTYVQDDFYSDDCTIINDSSGLPGSPQVALAPWWTYDGCVQTTMIPHLIQLADGAVVKLVVESYYESNQEACNAGTGSGDGSAIYTLRWTFMD
;
A
#
# COMPACT_ATOMS: atom_id res chain seq x y z
N ASP A 1 17.88 -16.00 2.14
CA ASP A 1 17.43 -14.81 1.42
C ASP A 1 16.51 -15.27 0.30
N GLY A 2 15.19 -15.06 0.46
CA GLY A 2 14.21 -15.30 -0.59
C GLY A 2 14.46 -14.41 -1.80
N ALA A 3 14.11 -14.87 -3.00
CA ALA A 3 14.15 -14.01 -4.18
C ALA A 3 13.08 -12.93 -4.05
N ASP A 4 13.42 -11.67 -4.40
CA ASP A 4 12.43 -10.60 -4.47
C ASP A 4 11.35 -10.92 -5.52
N PHE A 5 10.11 -10.66 -5.16
CA PHE A 5 8.99 -10.64 -6.09
C PHE A 5 8.81 -9.23 -6.64
N VAL A 6 8.44 -9.16 -7.92
CA VAL A 6 7.94 -7.93 -8.55
C VAL A 6 6.53 -8.24 -9.07
N SER A 7 5.54 -7.54 -8.53
CA SER A 7 4.13 -7.78 -8.82
C SER A 7 3.48 -6.54 -9.40
N THR A 8 2.65 -6.71 -10.44
CA THR A 8 1.83 -5.63 -11.00
C THR A 8 0.39 -5.78 -10.52
N VAL A 9 -0.19 -4.69 -10.01
CA VAL A 9 -1.58 -4.64 -9.56
C VAL A 9 -2.31 -3.50 -10.24
N ASP A 10 -3.39 -3.82 -10.95
CA ASP A 10 -4.28 -2.82 -11.57
C ASP A 10 -5.39 -2.41 -10.58
N ALA A 11 -5.27 -1.21 -10.02
CA ALA A 11 -6.25 -0.57 -9.15
C ALA A 11 -6.90 0.67 -9.80
N SER A 12 -6.92 0.72 -11.14
CA SER A 12 -7.37 1.87 -11.93
C SER A 12 -8.89 1.94 -12.13
N ALA A 13 -9.64 0.89 -11.78
CA ALA A 13 -11.07 0.80 -12.00
C ALA A 13 -11.83 2.06 -11.52
N GLY A 14 -12.82 2.51 -12.30
CA GLY A 14 -13.64 3.68 -12.00
C GLY A 14 -12.99 5.05 -12.23
N GLY A 15 -11.68 5.10 -12.50
CA GLY A 15 -10.95 6.33 -12.77
C GLY A 15 -10.79 7.26 -11.56
N TYR A 16 -10.13 8.40 -11.73
CA TYR A 16 -9.77 9.28 -10.62
C TYR A 16 -10.94 10.18 -10.14
N ASN A 17 -11.90 10.49 -11.01
CA ASN A 17 -13.02 11.38 -10.67
C ASN A 17 -14.00 10.83 -9.62
N ALA A 18 -14.00 9.51 -9.43
CA ALA A 18 -14.88 8.80 -8.49
C ALA A 18 -14.08 7.92 -7.52
N ALA A 19 -12.87 8.35 -7.16
CA ALA A 19 -11.91 7.54 -6.41
C ALA A 19 -12.48 6.95 -5.11
N SER A 20 -13.32 7.68 -4.39
CA SER A 20 -13.93 7.21 -3.14
C SER A 20 -14.97 6.11 -3.30
N SER A 21 -15.53 5.94 -4.51
CA SER A 21 -16.53 4.92 -4.82
C SER A 21 -16.00 3.80 -5.73
N ASN A 22 -14.71 3.83 -6.07
CA ASN A 22 -14.09 2.78 -6.86
C ASN A 22 -13.95 1.49 -6.03
N PRO A 23 -14.05 0.30 -6.65
CA PRO A 23 -13.82 -0.95 -5.96
C PRO A 23 -12.37 -1.04 -5.48
N TRP A 24 -12.17 -1.71 -4.36
CA TRP A 24 -10.84 -2.10 -3.91
C TRP A 24 -10.37 -3.34 -4.66
N VAL A 25 -9.06 -3.44 -4.85
CA VAL A 25 -8.39 -4.66 -5.29
C VAL A 25 -7.70 -5.27 -4.09
N TYR A 26 -8.13 -6.44 -3.68
CA TYR A 26 -7.59 -7.16 -2.52
C TYR A 26 -6.54 -8.15 -2.95
N VAL A 27 -5.45 -8.23 -2.20
CA VAL A 27 -4.33 -9.13 -2.47
C VAL A 27 -3.80 -9.75 -1.19
N LYS A 28 -3.18 -10.92 -1.34
CA LYS A 28 -2.52 -11.68 -0.28
C LYS A 28 -1.09 -11.98 -0.66
N PHE A 29 -0.17 -11.82 0.29
CA PHE A 29 1.21 -12.23 0.11
C PHE A 29 1.35 -13.73 0.33
N THR A 30 1.92 -14.44 -0.64
CA THR A 30 2.14 -15.89 -0.56
C THR A 30 3.59 -16.24 -0.94
N GLU A 31 4.04 -17.43 -0.59
CA GLU A 31 5.38 -17.91 -0.96
C GLU A 31 5.60 -18.03 -2.47
N THR A 32 4.53 -18.00 -3.26
CA THR A 32 4.57 -18.16 -4.73
C THR A 32 4.34 -16.84 -5.47
N GLY A 33 3.97 -15.76 -4.76
CA GLY A 33 3.70 -14.46 -5.35
C GLY A 33 2.56 -13.71 -4.67
N LEU A 34 2.19 -12.57 -5.22
CA LEU A 34 1.05 -11.78 -4.76
C LEU A 34 -0.23 -12.29 -5.43
N GLU A 35 -1.14 -12.83 -4.63
CA GLU A 35 -2.39 -13.41 -5.12
C GLU A 35 -3.55 -12.43 -4.98
N LYS A 36 -4.33 -12.26 -6.05
CA LYS A 36 -5.58 -11.48 -6.00
C LYS A 36 -6.66 -12.27 -5.26
N VAL A 37 -7.33 -11.60 -4.32
CA VAL A 37 -8.47 -12.16 -3.59
C VAL A 37 -9.76 -11.62 -4.20
N GLU A 38 -10.60 -12.50 -4.71
CA GLU A 38 -11.89 -12.14 -5.28
C GLU A 38 -12.95 -12.04 -4.16
N ILE A 39 -13.11 -10.84 -3.62
CA ILE A 39 -14.00 -10.53 -2.51
C ILE A 39 -14.60 -9.14 -2.73
N ASP A 40 -15.85 -8.93 -2.32
CA ASP A 40 -16.47 -7.60 -2.33
C ASP A 40 -16.07 -6.77 -1.08
N ASP A 41 -16.27 -5.46 -1.17
CA ASP A 41 -15.82 -4.51 -0.16
C ASP A 41 -16.49 -4.71 1.22
N GLU A 42 -17.74 -5.17 1.25
CA GLU A 42 -18.48 -5.41 2.49
C GLU A 42 -17.96 -6.69 3.18
N THR A 43 -17.84 -7.77 2.42
CA THR A 43 -17.30 -9.05 2.92
C THR A 43 -15.83 -8.91 3.36
N ALA A 44 -15.04 -8.08 2.67
CA ALA A 44 -13.65 -7.86 2.99
C ALA A 44 -13.43 -7.25 4.39
N LEU A 45 -14.37 -6.45 4.89
CA LEU A 45 -14.28 -5.86 6.25
C LEU A 45 -14.33 -6.90 7.36
N GLU A 46 -14.92 -8.07 7.11
CA GLU A 46 -15.02 -9.17 8.06
C GLU A 46 -14.08 -10.35 7.75
N SER A 47 -13.34 -10.28 6.64
CA SER A 47 -12.46 -11.35 6.18
C SER A 47 -11.02 -11.16 6.61
N MET A 48 -10.38 -12.26 7.01
CA MET A 48 -8.94 -12.34 7.27
C MET A 48 -8.14 -12.89 6.07
N ASP A 49 -8.76 -13.04 4.90
CA ASP A 49 -8.16 -13.73 3.76
C ASP A 49 -7.33 -12.82 2.84
N TRP A 50 -7.22 -11.55 3.16
CA TRP A 50 -6.39 -10.58 2.41
C TRP A 50 -5.43 -9.84 3.35
N ASP A 51 -4.36 -9.28 2.81
CA ASP A 51 -3.35 -8.55 3.58
C ASP A 51 -3.27 -7.07 3.21
N LEU A 52 -3.32 -6.78 1.89
CA LEU A 52 -3.20 -5.45 1.32
C LEU A 52 -4.34 -5.22 0.34
N SER A 53 -4.89 -4.02 0.33
CA SER A 53 -5.84 -3.60 -0.71
C SER A 53 -5.45 -2.27 -1.31
N LEU A 54 -5.77 -2.11 -2.60
CA LEU A 54 -5.36 -0.99 -3.42
C LEU A 54 -6.59 -0.36 -4.07
N ARG A 55 -6.69 0.97 -4.00
CA ARG A 55 -7.71 1.75 -4.71
C ARG A 55 -7.14 3.09 -5.11
N ARG A 56 -6.95 3.30 -6.38
CA ARG A 56 -6.26 4.48 -6.89
C ARG A 56 -4.90 4.65 -6.21
N PHE A 57 -4.63 5.75 -5.53
CA PHE A 57 -3.37 6.01 -4.81
C PHE A 57 -3.40 5.56 -3.33
N ILE A 58 -4.48 4.94 -2.87
CA ILE A 58 -4.63 4.51 -1.48
C ILE A 58 -4.22 3.04 -1.35
N LEU A 59 -3.29 2.75 -0.47
CA LEU A 59 -2.92 1.42 -0.01
C LEU A 59 -3.44 1.22 1.41
N ARG A 60 -4.21 0.17 1.64
CA ARG A 60 -4.86 -0.14 2.91
C ARG A 60 -4.49 -1.54 3.36
N LEU A 61 -4.17 -1.70 4.63
CA LEU A 61 -3.86 -2.98 5.26
C LEU A 61 -5.12 -3.61 5.87
N ASN A 62 -5.13 -4.94 6.01
CA ASN A 62 -6.18 -5.65 6.73
C ASN A 62 -5.95 -5.56 8.24
N GLY A 63 -6.19 -4.38 8.80
CA GLY A 63 -5.97 -4.16 10.22
C GLY A 63 -6.49 -2.80 10.69
N GLY A 64 -6.56 -2.61 12.00
CA GLY A 64 -7.07 -1.40 12.61
C GLY A 64 -8.56 -1.17 12.33
N SER A 65 -8.92 0.03 11.91
CA SER A 65 -10.30 0.41 11.58
C SER A 65 -10.74 -0.01 10.18
N THR A 66 -9.88 -0.69 9.40
CA THR A 66 -10.13 -0.96 7.97
C THR A 66 -10.22 -2.45 7.63
N GLY A 67 -10.01 -3.36 8.58
CA GLY A 67 -10.06 -4.79 8.33
C GLY A 67 -10.20 -5.61 9.59
N ALA A 68 -10.53 -6.90 9.41
CA ALA A 68 -10.79 -7.85 10.50
C ALA A 68 -9.53 -8.45 11.12
N SER A 69 -8.38 -8.24 10.49
CA SER A 69 -7.11 -8.83 10.90
C SER A 69 -6.27 -7.85 11.76
N CYS A 70 -5.00 -8.18 11.98
CA CYS A 70 -4.06 -7.36 12.73
C CYS A 70 -2.82 -6.97 11.90
N VAL A 71 -2.95 -6.96 10.59
CA VAL A 71 -1.88 -6.54 9.67
C VAL A 71 -1.51 -5.08 9.94
N GLY A 72 -0.23 -4.82 10.09
CA GLY A 72 0.29 -3.48 10.35
C GLY A 72 1.61 -3.23 9.63
N SER A 73 2.05 -1.99 9.58
CA SER A 73 3.27 -1.60 8.87
C SER A 73 4.18 -0.70 9.70
N ALA A 74 5.47 -0.80 9.46
CA ALA A 74 6.48 0.16 9.89
C ALA A 74 7.23 0.71 8.68
N SER A 75 7.29 2.04 8.55
CA SER A 75 7.94 2.73 7.43
C SER A 75 9.34 3.18 7.80
N PHE A 76 10.31 3.02 6.90
CA PHE A 76 11.72 3.33 7.12
C PHE A 76 12.17 4.51 6.25
N LEU A 77 11.88 5.73 6.72
CA LEU A 77 12.04 6.99 5.97
C LEU A 77 13.49 7.30 5.57
N GLU A 78 14.47 6.78 6.31
CA GLU A 78 15.89 7.04 6.10
C GLU A 78 16.67 5.84 5.54
N SER A 79 15.94 4.79 5.11
CA SER A 79 16.54 3.57 4.58
C SER A 79 16.13 3.34 3.14
N THR A 80 16.93 2.58 2.41
CA THR A 80 16.54 2.05 1.12
C THR A 80 16.03 0.61 1.25
N TYR A 81 15.32 0.13 0.24
CA TYR A 81 14.85 -1.26 0.21
C TYR A 81 15.99 -2.27 0.35
N THR A 82 17.14 -1.97 -0.24
CA THR A 82 18.33 -2.85 -0.20
C THR A 82 19.09 -2.82 1.11
N ASP A 83 19.01 -1.71 1.86
CA ASP A 83 19.68 -1.57 3.16
C ASP A 83 18.94 -2.31 4.28
N LEU A 84 17.63 -2.52 4.09
CA LEU A 84 16.78 -3.19 5.07
C LEU A 84 16.89 -4.72 4.88
N VAL A 85 17.89 -5.32 5.52
CA VAL A 85 18.27 -6.74 5.36
C VAL A 85 17.73 -7.66 6.46
N SER A 86 17.20 -7.10 7.54
CA SER A 86 16.61 -7.86 8.65
C SER A 86 15.51 -7.06 9.33
N VAL A 87 14.63 -7.74 10.03
CA VAL A 87 13.61 -7.09 10.87
C VAL A 87 14.28 -6.57 12.15
N PRO A 88 14.23 -5.25 12.44
CA PRO A 88 14.80 -4.70 13.67
C PRO A 88 14.07 -5.22 14.92
N ASP A 89 14.84 -5.48 15.99
CA ASP A 89 14.27 -5.88 17.28
C ASP A 89 13.39 -4.77 17.87
N GLY A 90 12.26 -5.16 18.46
CA GLY A 90 11.35 -4.22 19.15
C GLY A 90 10.61 -3.27 18.22
N LEU A 91 10.48 -3.61 16.95
CA LEU A 91 9.73 -2.82 15.99
C LEU A 91 8.26 -2.72 16.37
N THR A 92 7.70 -1.52 16.26
CA THR A 92 6.27 -1.28 16.45
C THR A 92 5.61 -1.13 15.08
N TYR A 93 4.59 -1.94 14.83
CA TYR A 93 3.78 -1.86 13.63
C TYR A 93 2.54 -1.01 13.89
N VAL A 94 2.26 -0.11 12.94
CA VAL A 94 1.08 0.77 12.96
C VAL A 94 0.01 0.14 12.07
N GLN A 95 -1.20 0.04 12.57
CA GLN A 95 -2.37 -0.36 11.80
C GLN A 95 -3.06 0.87 11.21
N ASP A 96 -3.95 0.65 10.25
CA ASP A 96 -4.69 1.73 9.63
C ASP A 96 -5.67 2.38 10.60
N ASP A 97 -5.65 3.72 10.63
CA ASP A 97 -6.57 4.54 11.41
C ASP A 97 -7.42 5.39 10.45
N PHE A 98 -8.32 4.70 9.74
CA PHE A 98 -9.09 5.27 8.64
C PHE A 98 -10.23 6.18 9.14
N TYR A 99 -10.79 5.84 10.31
CA TYR A 99 -11.91 6.55 10.92
C TYR A 99 -11.61 6.89 12.38
N SER A 100 -12.05 8.07 12.80
CA SER A 100 -12.13 8.46 14.20
C SER A 100 -13.32 7.76 14.90
N ASP A 101 -13.36 7.82 16.24
CA ASP A 101 -14.40 7.20 17.06
C ASP A 101 -15.83 7.67 16.71
N ASP A 102 -15.97 8.86 16.10
CA ASP A 102 -17.23 9.41 15.62
C ASP A 102 -17.52 9.07 14.15
N CYS A 103 -16.80 8.11 13.56
CA CYS A 103 -16.92 7.67 12.16
C CYS A 103 -16.54 8.73 11.12
N THR A 104 -15.78 9.74 11.50
CA THR A 104 -15.25 10.74 10.55
C THR A 104 -13.96 10.23 9.93
N ILE A 105 -13.76 10.41 8.62
CA ILE A 105 -12.52 10.05 7.94
C ILE A 105 -11.36 10.90 8.44
N ILE A 106 -10.28 10.25 8.89
CA ILE A 106 -9.01 10.90 9.24
C ILE A 106 -8.22 11.10 7.95
N ASN A 107 -7.99 12.35 7.56
CA ASN A 107 -7.28 12.67 6.32
C ASN A 107 -5.76 12.62 6.51
N ASP A 108 -5.04 12.23 5.47
CA ASP A 108 -3.58 12.08 5.43
C ASP A 108 -2.81 13.41 5.32
N SER A 109 -3.50 14.53 5.30
CA SER A 109 -2.95 15.89 5.11
C SER A 109 -2.34 16.16 3.73
N SER A 110 -2.53 15.26 2.75
CA SER A 110 -2.05 15.47 1.36
C SER A 110 -2.75 16.62 0.63
N GLY A 111 -3.92 17.06 1.16
CA GLY A 111 -4.78 18.04 0.49
C GLY A 111 -5.64 17.44 -0.63
N LEU A 112 -5.53 16.15 -0.89
CA LEU A 112 -6.37 15.46 -1.86
C LEU A 112 -7.70 15.05 -1.20
N PRO A 113 -8.86 15.40 -1.78
CA PRO A 113 -10.15 15.06 -1.21
C PRO A 113 -10.33 13.54 -1.05
N GLY A 114 -10.74 13.11 0.14
CA GLY A 114 -11.02 11.70 0.42
C GLY A 114 -9.78 10.81 0.57
N SER A 115 -8.63 11.40 0.87
CA SER A 115 -7.40 10.67 1.20
C SER A 115 -7.35 10.36 2.70
N PRO A 116 -7.68 9.14 3.13
CA PRO A 116 -7.60 8.77 4.54
C PRO A 116 -6.15 8.56 4.97
N GLN A 117 -5.88 8.78 6.26
CA GLN A 117 -4.60 8.42 6.86
C GLN A 117 -4.52 6.89 6.99
N VAL A 118 -3.51 6.31 6.36
CA VAL A 118 -3.24 4.87 6.38
C VAL A 118 -1.78 4.61 6.75
N ALA A 119 -1.48 3.43 7.27
CA ALA A 119 -0.13 3.05 7.72
C ALA A 119 0.92 3.14 6.60
N LEU A 120 0.52 2.90 5.36
CA LEU A 120 1.39 2.99 4.18
C LEU A 120 1.39 4.38 3.52
N ALA A 121 0.74 5.41 4.10
CA ALA A 121 0.69 6.76 3.50
C ALA A 121 2.06 7.31 3.04
N PRO A 122 3.21 7.02 3.69
CA PRO A 122 4.51 7.52 3.24
C PRO A 122 5.01 6.98 1.89
N TRP A 123 4.33 6.03 1.24
CA TRP A 123 4.79 5.47 -0.04
C TRP A 123 4.81 6.51 -1.17
N TRP A 124 4.09 7.63 -1.05
CA TRP A 124 3.91 8.61 -2.12
C TRP A 124 3.96 10.06 -1.63
N THR A 125 4.20 10.97 -2.57
CA THR A 125 3.99 12.42 -2.46
C THR A 125 3.30 12.93 -3.71
N TYR A 126 2.77 14.16 -3.68
CA TYR A 126 2.11 14.75 -4.84
C TYR A 126 2.73 16.10 -5.21
N ASP A 127 3.24 16.19 -6.43
CA ASP A 127 3.68 17.45 -7.05
C ASP A 127 3.30 17.45 -8.54
N GLY A 128 2.03 17.75 -8.82
CA GLY A 128 1.46 17.66 -10.16
C GLY A 128 1.16 16.23 -10.63
N CYS A 129 1.81 15.23 -10.07
CA CYS A 129 1.59 13.80 -10.27
C CYS A 129 1.90 13.04 -8.98
N VAL A 130 1.54 11.75 -8.92
CA VAL A 130 1.85 10.87 -7.77
C VAL A 130 3.28 10.36 -7.91
N GLN A 131 4.17 10.91 -7.10
CA GLN A 131 5.57 10.50 -7.04
C GLN A 131 5.74 9.37 -6.03
N THR A 132 6.51 8.33 -6.37
CA THR A 132 6.88 7.28 -5.42
C THR A 132 8.06 7.74 -4.58
N THR A 133 7.98 7.57 -3.26
CA THR A 133 9.03 7.95 -2.33
C THR A 133 10.15 6.92 -2.25
N MET A 134 9.90 5.71 -2.76
CA MET A 134 10.77 4.54 -2.62
C MET A 134 11.07 4.15 -1.16
N ILE A 135 10.29 4.65 -0.20
CA ILE A 135 10.38 4.29 1.21
C ILE A 135 10.02 2.82 1.38
N PRO A 136 10.89 1.99 1.98
CA PRO A 136 10.56 0.61 2.29
C PRO A 136 9.67 0.52 3.53
N HIS A 137 8.76 -0.44 3.51
CA HIS A 137 7.86 -0.77 4.59
C HIS A 137 8.08 -2.22 5.02
N LEU A 138 8.07 -2.49 6.32
CA LEU A 138 7.90 -3.83 6.86
C LEU A 138 6.44 -4.01 7.25
N ILE A 139 5.78 -5.01 6.67
CA ILE A 139 4.39 -5.35 6.91
C ILE A 139 4.37 -6.64 7.73
N GLN A 140 3.84 -6.59 8.95
CA GLN A 140 3.60 -7.78 9.74
C GLN A 140 2.23 -8.33 9.38
N LEU A 141 2.20 -9.57 8.92
CA LEU A 141 0.98 -10.30 8.56
C LEU A 141 0.30 -10.88 9.81
N ALA A 142 -0.92 -11.36 9.64
CA ALA A 142 -1.75 -11.89 10.72
C ALA A 142 -1.13 -13.13 11.42
N ASP A 143 -0.35 -13.91 10.71
CA ASP A 143 0.37 -15.10 11.21
C ASP A 143 1.73 -14.78 11.86
N GLY A 144 2.13 -13.49 11.83
CA GLY A 144 3.40 -13.00 12.36
C GLY A 144 4.54 -12.97 11.34
N ALA A 145 4.35 -13.49 10.13
CA ALA A 145 5.33 -13.33 9.05
C ALA A 145 5.52 -11.84 8.71
N VAL A 146 6.70 -11.48 8.26
CA VAL A 146 7.00 -10.09 7.88
C VAL A 146 7.34 -10.00 6.40
N VAL A 147 6.71 -9.07 5.70
CA VAL A 147 6.97 -8.75 4.31
C VAL A 147 7.64 -7.40 4.22
N LYS A 148 8.78 -7.33 3.53
CA LYS A 148 9.40 -6.07 3.11
C LYS A 148 8.78 -5.66 1.77
N LEU A 149 8.26 -4.43 1.69
CA LEU A 149 7.58 -3.89 0.51
C LEU A 149 8.14 -2.52 0.15
N VAL A 150 8.25 -2.25 -1.15
CA VAL A 150 8.39 -0.89 -1.70
C VAL A 150 7.49 -0.73 -2.91
N VAL A 151 6.90 0.46 -3.07
CA VAL A 151 6.15 0.82 -4.28
C VAL A 151 7.11 1.45 -5.28
N GLU A 152 7.43 0.73 -6.35
CA GLU A 152 8.35 1.20 -7.39
C GLU A 152 7.64 2.10 -8.40
N SER A 153 6.38 1.80 -8.73
CA SER A 153 5.58 2.60 -9.65
C SER A 153 4.10 2.63 -9.27
N TYR A 154 3.48 3.77 -9.54
CA TYR A 154 2.03 3.99 -9.51
C TYR A 154 1.44 4.09 -10.92
N TYR A 155 2.28 4.38 -11.90
CA TYR A 155 1.90 4.52 -13.30
C TYR A 155 2.36 3.31 -14.11
N GLU A 156 1.61 2.97 -15.15
CA GLU A 156 2.00 1.95 -16.13
C GLU A 156 3.30 2.32 -16.83
N SER A 157 3.49 3.64 -17.08
CA SER A 157 4.71 4.16 -17.67
C SER A 157 5.03 5.58 -17.19
N ASN A 158 6.27 6.04 -17.45
CA ASN A 158 6.75 7.39 -17.17
C ASN A 158 6.77 7.78 -15.67
N GLN A 159 6.80 6.82 -14.73
CA GLN A 159 6.93 7.12 -13.31
C GLN A 159 8.21 7.92 -13.01
N GLU A 160 9.32 7.60 -13.66
CA GLU A 160 10.59 8.31 -13.48
C GLU A 160 10.49 9.80 -13.85
N ALA A 161 9.77 10.12 -14.93
CA ALA A 161 9.55 11.51 -15.34
C ALA A 161 8.72 12.28 -14.32
N CYS A 162 7.71 11.62 -13.72
CA CYS A 162 6.92 12.16 -12.60
C CYS A 162 7.81 12.39 -11.37
N ASN A 163 8.57 11.38 -10.94
CA ASN A 163 9.45 11.48 -9.76
C ASN A 163 10.52 12.59 -9.92
N ALA A 164 10.98 12.83 -11.16
CA ALA A 164 11.95 13.86 -11.48
C ALA A 164 11.32 15.27 -11.66
N GLY A 165 10.00 15.39 -11.62
CA GLY A 165 9.29 16.66 -11.90
C GLY A 165 9.45 17.15 -13.34
N THR A 166 9.75 16.26 -14.30
CA THR A 166 9.98 16.59 -15.71
C THR A 166 8.81 16.21 -16.62
N GLY A 167 7.80 15.53 -16.07
CA GLY A 167 6.60 15.09 -16.77
C GLY A 167 5.59 14.47 -15.82
N SER A 168 4.53 13.91 -16.38
CA SER A 168 3.52 13.12 -15.66
C SER A 168 3.63 11.65 -16.06
N GLY A 169 3.16 10.76 -15.18
CA GLY A 169 3.01 9.35 -15.54
C GLY A 169 1.75 9.10 -16.35
N ASP A 170 1.72 7.98 -17.07
CA ASP A 170 0.60 7.52 -17.86
C ASP A 170 0.05 6.20 -17.29
N GLY A 171 -1.27 5.96 -17.38
CA GLY A 171 -1.88 4.75 -16.84
C GLY A 171 -1.84 4.72 -15.31
N SER A 172 -2.49 5.70 -14.65
CA SER A 172 -2.46 5.84 -13.19
C SER A 172 -3.16 4.69 -12.48
N ALA A 173 -2.63 4.30 -11.31
CA ALA A 173 -3.07 3.20 -10.46
C ALA A 173 -2.80 1.79 -11.05
N ILE A 174 -1.79 1.69 -11.89
CA ILE A 174 -1.16 0.42 -12.28
C ILE A 174 0.14 0.30 -11.49
N TYR A 175 0.07 -0.38 -10.37
CA TYR A 175 1.19 -0.46 -9.43
C TYR A 175 2.25 -1.47 -9.86
N THR A 176 3.52 -1.13 -9.62
CA THR A 176 4.60 -2.09 -9.53
C THR A 176 5.08 -2.14 -8.09
N LEU A 177 4.92 -3.29 -7.45
CA LEU A 177 5.30 -3.56 -6.07
C LEU A 177 6.50 -4.51 -6.07
N ARG A 178 7.59 -4.12 -5.39
CA ARG A 178 8.70 -5.02 -5.09
C ARG A 178 8.62 -5.45 -3.63
N TRP A 179 8.71 -6.75 -3.37
CA TRP A 179 8.54 -7.27 -2.03
C TRP A 179 9.20 -8.63 -1.82
N THR A 180 9.44 -8.98 -0.57
CA THR A 180 9.96 -10.30 -0.17
C THR A 180 9.56 -10.61 1.26
N PHE A 181 9.46 -11.88 1.62
CA PHE A 181 9.39 -12.27 3.02
C PHE A 181 10.74 -12.04 3.71
N MET A 182 10.69 -11.63 4.96
CA MET A 182 11.86 -11.44 5.82
C MET A 182 11.95 -12.59 6.82
N ASP A 183 13.19 -13.07 7.04
CA ASP A 183 13.50 -14.08 8.05
C ASP A 183 13.60 -13.47 9.47
#